data_6a1b9e3b5df5b1dc2609dd74cc931ce8
#
_entry.id   6a1b9e3b5df5b1dc2609dd74cc931ce8
#
_cell.length_a   1.000
_cell.length_b   1.000
_cell.length_c   1.000
_cell.angle_alpha   90.00
_cell.angle_beta   90.00
_cell.angle_gamma   90.00
#
_symmetry.space_group_name_H-M   'P 1'
#
loop_
_entity.id
_entity.type
_entity.pdbx_description
1 polymer ?
#
loop_
_entity_poly.entity_id
_entity_poly.type
_entity_poly.pdbx_seq_one_letter_code
_entity_poly.pdbx_strand_id
1 'polypeptide(L)'
;MSNLISTFQERFGDWVTALGQHLQLSLLTLIIAIFLSIPLAIYLSTRERASNWVLQLAGVFQTIPSMALLGLFIPIMGIGTLPALTALVIYAIFPILQNTITGLRGIDPSLEEAGIAFGMTKWERLKKFEIPLAMAVVMSGVRTSAVMIIGTATLAALIGAGGLGSFILLGIDRRNYSLILIGAISSALLAILFNIVLKWMEKAKLRTIFAAFAIMVLGLGASYAQSMMPQKEKENLVIAGKLGPEPEILMNMYKLLIEENSDMTVTVKPNFGKTDFLYQALKKGDIDIYPEFTGTITSSLLQPAPKVSNDSKEVFEVARDGIKKQDSLALLKPMAYQNTYAIAVPKSIAKEYNLKTISDLKKVQDKLKAGFTLEFNDREDGNKGLQSVYGLNLNVATMEPALRYEAIQQGNIQITDAYSTDPEIAQYNLVVLEDDQHLFPPYQGAPLMKEALLKKHPELEGILNKLAGKITESQMSQMNYQVGVEGKPAAKVAREFLVKQGLIKN
;
A
#
# COMPACT_ATOMS: atom_id res chain seq x y z
N MET A 1 -16.71 0.90 -22.22
CA MET A 1 -15.69 -0.07 -22.71
C MET A 1 -14.49 0.62 -23.37
N SER A 2 -14.65 1.72 -24.12
CA SER A 2 -13.50 2.46 -24.70
C SER A 2 -12.47 2.89 -23.65
N ASN A 3 -12.91 3.42 -22.52
CA ASN A 3 -12.01 3.84 -21.42
C ASN A 3 -11.23 2.69 -20.77
N LEU A 4 -11.76 1.47 -20.74
CA LEU A 4 -11.05 0.32 -20.14
C LEU A 4 -9.87 -0.11 -21.01
N ILE A 5 -10.08 -0.19 -22.32
CA ILE A 5 -9.05 -0.61 -23.28
C ILE A 5 -7.95 0.44 -23.37
N SER A 6 -8.30 1.73 -23.46
CA SER A 6 -7.30 2.81 -23.51
C SER A 6 -6.48 2.87 -22.21
N THR A 7 -7.12 2.79 -21.03
CA THR A 7 -6.43 2.73 -19.74
C THR A 7 -5.50 1.53 -19.64
N PHE A 8 -5.93 0.36 -20.14
CA PHE A 8 -5.08 -0.83 -20.14
C PHE A 8 -3.85 -0.66 -21.06
N GLN A 9 -4.04 -0.11 -22.26
CA GLN A 9 -2.94 0.14 -23.20
C GLN A 9 -1.94 1.15 -22.63
N GLU A 10 -2.41 2.24 -22.04
CA GLU A 10 -1.57 3.28 -21.45
C GLU A 10 -0.76 2.76 -20.25
N ARG A 11 -1.33 1.82 -19.49
CA ARG A 11 -0.73 1.27 -18.25
C ARG A 11 -0.21 -0.16 -18.43
N PHE A 12 0.00 -0.63 -19.67
CA PHE A 12 0.40 -2.00 -19.94
C PHE A 12 1.74 -2.36 -19.26
N GLY A 13 2.73 -1.46 -19.28
CA GLY A 13 4.01 -1.67 -18.61
C GLY A 13 3.88 -1.81 -17.09
N ASP A 14 3.07 -0.95 -16.48
CA ASP A 14 2.76 -1.01 -15.04
C ASP A 14 2.04 -2.31 -14.69
N TRP A 15 1.10 -2.73 -15.55
CA TRP A 15 0.37 -3.97 -15.38
C TRP A 15 1.26 -5.21 -15.44
N VAL A 16 2.19 -5.27 -16.40
CA VAL A 16 3.16 -6.39 -16.50
C VAL A 16 4.00 -6.46 -15.24
N THR A 17 4.47 -5.33 -14.73
CA THR A 17 5.24 -5.24 -13.49
C THR A 17 4.43 -5.71 -12.28
N ALA A 18 3.20 -5.24 -12.15
CA ALA A 18 2.30 -5.60 -11.06
C ALA A 18 1.93 -7.10 -11.11
N LEU A 19 1.68 -7.64 -12.30
CA LEU A 19 1.41 -9.07 -12.51
C LEU A 19 2.63 -9.91 -12.11
N GLY A 20 3.84 -9.50 -12.50
CA GLY A 20 5.09 -10.16 -12.11
C GLY A 20 5.29 -10.19 -10.60
N GLN A 21 5.13 -9.04 -9.92
CA GLN A 21 5.21 -8.93 -8.46
C GLN A 21 4.17 -9.82 -7.76
N HIS A 22 2.93 -9.83 -8.28
CA HIS A 22 1.84 -10.64 -7.73
C HIS A 22 2.13 -12.15 -7.84
N LEU A 23 2.63 -12.57 -9.00
CA LEU A 23 3.08 -13.94 -9.23
C LEU A 23 4.25 -14.34 -8.32
N GLN A 24 5.27 -13.51 -8.22
CA GLN A 24 6.43 -13.77 -7.36
C GLN A 24 6.01 -13.95 -5.90
N LEU A 25 5.21 -13.03 -5.37
CA LEU A 25 4.72 -13.10 -4.00
C LEU A 25 3.86 -14.34 -3.76
N SER A 26 2.92 -14.62 -4.67
CA SER A 26 2.00 -15.76 -4.55
C SER A 26 2.72 -17.10 -4.64
N LEU A 27 3.63 -17.25 -5.60
CA LEU A 27 4.41 -18.48 -5.79
C LEU A 27 5.37 -18.72 -4.63
N LEU A 28 6.08 -17.69 -4.17
CA LEU A 28 6.98 -17.79 -3.03
C LEU A 28 6.22 -18.20 -1.77
N THR A 29 5.06 -17.57 -1.51
CA THR A 29 4.17 -17.94 -0.42
C THR A 29 3.76 -19.41 -0.49
N LEU A 30 3.30 -19.85 -1.67
CA LEU A 30 2.84 -21.21 -1.87
C LEU A 30 3.96 -22.24 -1.64
N ILE A 31 5.16 -21.97 -2.15
CA ILE A 31 6.33 -22.84 -1.95
C ILE A 31 6.65 -22.99 -0.46
N ILE A 32 6.74 -21.87 0.26
CA ILE A 32 7.04 -21.88 1.70
C ILE A 32 5.95 -22.62 2.45
N ALA A 33 4.68 -22.36 2.16
CA ALA A 33 3.55 -23.01 2.80
C ALA A 33 3.55 -24.54 2.56
N ILE A 34 3.83 -25.01 1.35
CA ILE A 34 3.96 -26.43 1.01
C ILE A 34 5.11 -27.05 1.81
N PHE A 35 6.29 -26.38 1.79
CA PHE A 35 7.48 -26.89 2.45
C PHE A 35 7.32 -27.00 3.98
N LEU A 36 6.57 -26.10 4.60
CA LEU A 36 6.27 -26.15 6.02
C LEU A 36 5.13 -27.13 6.35
N SER A 37 4.04 -27.08 5.58
CA SER A 37 2.80 -27.81 5.92
C SER A 37 2.90 -29.31 5.65
N ILE A 38 3.47 -29.74 4.53
CA ILE A 38 3.48 -31.16 4.16
C ILE A 38 4.34 -31.99 5.13
N PRO A 39 5.59 -31.64 5.45
CA PRO A 39 6.37 -32.38 6.45
C PRO A 39 5.71 -32.39 7.84
N LEU A 40 5.16 -31.23 8.25
CA LEU A 40 4.44 -31.13 9.52
C LEU A 40 3.20 -32.03 9.54
N ALA A 41 2.42 -32.06 8.44
CA ALA A 41 1.25 -32.92 8.31
C ALA A 41 1.61 -34.41 8.37
N ILE A 42 2.69 -34.84 7.70
CA ILE A 42 3.20 -36.20 7.75
C ILE A 42 3.59 -36.57 9.18
N TYR A 43 4.24 -35.68 9.91
CA TYR A 43 4.60 -35.89 11.32
C TYR A 43 3.36 -36.00 12.22
N LEU A 44 2.33 -35.18 11.97
CA LEU A 44 1.10 -35.11 12.76
C LEU A 44 0.07 -36.19 12.38
N SER A 45 0.14 -36.77 11.19
CA SER A 45 -0.86 -37.74 10.72
C SER A 45 -1.04 -38.93 11.66
N THR A 46 0.05 -39.39 12.33
CA THR A 46 0.07 -40.46 13.30
C THR A 46 -0.17 -40.01 14.74
N ARG A 47 -0.43 -38.70 14.99
CA ARG A 47 -0.56 -38.15 16.35
C ARG A 47 -1.86 -37.36 16.48
N GLU A 48 -2.95 -38.06 16.74
CA GLU A 48 -4.30 -37.48 16.67
C GLU A 48 -4.49 -36.25 17.56
N ARG A 49 -4.10 -36.31 18.83
CA ARG A 49 -4.24 -35.18 19.76
C ARG A 49 -3.44 -33.96 19.32
N ALA A 50 -2.18 -34.15 18.95
CA ALA A 50 -1.33 -33.07 18.49
C ALA A 50 -1.84 -32.46 17.17
N SER A 51 -2.29 -33.29 16.24
CA SER A 51 -2.90 -32.88 14.98
C SER A 51 -4.13 -31.98 15.21
N ASN A 52 -5.04 -32.43 16.11
CA ASN A 52 -6.25 -31.65 16.39
C ASN A 52 -5.92 -30.26 16.99
N TRP A 53 -4.97 -30.19 17.92
CA TRP A 53 -4.52 -28.92 18.48
C TRP A 53 -3.89 -27.99 17.42
N VAL A 54 -2.99 -28.52 16.59
CA VAL A 54 -2.33 -27.72 15.55
C VAL A 54 -3.33 -27.25 14.49
N LEU A 55 -4.28 -28.12 14.08
CA LEU A 55 -5.33 -27.74 13.15
C LEU A 55 -6.27 -26.66 13.72
N GLN A 56 -6.65 -26.79 15.00
CA GLN A 56 -7.45 -25.76 15.67
C GLN A 56 -6.70 -24.43 15.71
N LEU A 57 -5.42 -24.42 16.09
CA LEU A 57 -4.60 -23.21 16.13
C LEU A 57 -4.47 -22.58 14.74
N ALA A 58 -4.14 -23.38 13.71
CA ALA A 58 -4.03 -22.90 12.33
C ALA A 58 -5.37 -22.37 11.80
N GLY A 59 -6.49 -23.02 12.18
CA GLY A 59 -7.84 -22.55 11.86
C GLY A 59 -8.16 -21.20 12.50
N VAL A 60 -7.77 -20.99 13.77
CA VAL A 60 -7.94 -19.69 14.45
C VAL A 60 -7.20 -18.57 13.71
N PHE A 61 -5.97 -18.83 13.24
CA PHE A 61 -5.24 -17.83 12.45
C PHE A 61 -5.97 -17.41 11.17
N GLN A 62 -6.74 -18.29 10.54
CA GLN A 62 -7.55 -17.93 9.37
C GLN A 62 -8.75 -17.03 9.71
N THR A 63 -9.20 -17.00 10.97
CA THR A 63 -10.30 -16.11 11.38
C THR A 63 -9.83 -14.69 11.68
N ILE A 64 -8.53 -14.47 11.87
CA ILE A 64 -7.97 -13.14 12.08
C ILE A 64 -8.07 -12.36 10.76
N PRO A 65 -8.65 -11.15 10.74
CA PRO A 65 -8.68 -10.35 9.52
C PRO A 65 -7.26 -10.11 8.96
N SER A 66 -7.09 -10.31 7.65
CA SER A 66 -5.77 -10.17 7.00
C SER A 66 -5.12 -8.81 7.24
N MET A 67 -5.93 -7.74 7.25
CA MET A 67 -5.46 -6.39 7.55
C MET A 67 -4.92 -6.26 8.99
N ALA A 68 -5.55 -6.93 9.95
CA ALA A 68 -5.09 -6.94 11.35
C ALA A 68 -3.74 -7.67 11.45
N LEU A 69 -3.61 -8.80 10.77
CA LEU A 69 -2.35 -9.57 10.77
C LEU A 69 -1.21 -8.78 10.11
N LEU A 70 -1.48 -8.13 8.99
CA LEU A 70 -0.51 -7.22 8.35
C LEU A 70 -0.10 -6.10 9.31
N GLY A 71 -1.08 -5.45 9.97
CA GLY A 71 -0.82 -4.38 10.94
C GLY A 71 0.04 -4.83 12.12
N LEU A 72 -0.13 -6.06 12.61
CA LEU A 72 0.68 -6.63 13.69
C LEU A 72 2.14 -6.87 13.29
N PHE A 73 2.40 -7.20 12.01
CA PHE A 73 3.76 -7.47 11.55
C PHE A 73 4.56 -6.21 11.18
N ILE A 74 3.90 -5.10 10.85
CA ILE A 74 4.58 -3.84 10.49
C ILE A 74 5.57 -3.36 11.55
N PRO A 75 5.24 -3.28 12.85
CA PRO A 75 6.17 -2.83 13.88
C PRO A 75 7.41 -3.73 14.00
N ILE A 76 7.28 -5.01 13.68
CA ILE A 76 8.33 -6.02 13.86
C ILE A 76 9.20 -6.16 12.60
N MET A 77 8.54 -6.26 11.44
CA MET A 77 9.19 -6.64 10.16
C MET A 77 9.34 -5.46 9.19
N GLY A 78 8.75 -4.29 9.48
CA GLY A 78 8.70 -3.17 8.54
C GLY A 78 7.52 -3.27 7.58
N ILE A 79 7.64 -2.56 6.45
CA ILE A 79 6.63 -2.47 5.40
C ILE A 79 7.16 -3.20 4.16
N GLY A 80 6.27 -3.67 3.30
CA GLY A 80 6.63 -4.28 2.03
C GLY A 80 6.44 -5.79 1.97
N THR A 81 7.32 -6.46 1.24
CA THR A 81 7.14 -7.88 0.86
C THR A 81 7.24 -8.85 2.03
N LEU A 82 8.11 -8.59 3.02
CA LEU A 82 8.37 -9.54 4.11
C LEU A 82 7.15 -9.75 5.03
N PRO A 83 6.51 -8.70 5.60
CA PRO A 83 5.29 -8.87 6.40
C PRO A 83 4.11 -9.42 5.57
N ALA A 84 3.99 -9.03 4.28
CA ALA A 84 3.00 -9.59 3.38
C ALA A 84 3.19 -11.10 3.20
N LEU A 85 4.40 -11.53 2.88
CA LEU A 85 4.76 -12.94 2.72
C LEU A 85 4.44 -13.75 3.98
N THR A 86 4.83 -13.24 5.16
CA THR A 86 4.60 -13.91 6.45
C THR A 86 3.10 -14.11 6.71
N ALA A 87 2.30 -13.05 6.52
CA ALA A 87 0.85 -13.13 6.69
C ALA A 87 0.21 -14.14 5.73
N LEU A 88 0.59 -14.09 4.45
CA LEU A 88 0.07 -14.99 3.43
C LEU A 88 0.45 -16.45 3.69
N VAL A 89 1.68 -16.71 4.15
CA VAL A 89 2.12 -18.08 4.52
C VAL A 89 1.28 -18.63 5.66
N ILE A 90 1.01 -17.83 6.70
CA ILE A 90 0.17 -18.23 7.82
C ILE A 90 -1.22 -18.66 7.35
N TYR A 91 -1.84 -17.89 6.45
CA TYR A 91 -3.14 -18.27 5.87
C TYR A 91 -3.08 -19.53 5.02
N ALA A 92 -2.00 -19.70 4.27
CA ALA A 92 -1.84 -20.82 3.35
C ALA A 92 -1.60 -22.17 4.04
N ILE A 93 -1.06 -22.16 5.25
CA ILE A 93 -0.70 -23.38 6.00
C ILE A 93 -1.92 -24.26 6.26
N PHE A 94 -3.04 -23.69 6.72
CA PHE A 94 -4.18 -24.48 7.21
C PHE A 94 -4.79 -25.41 6.16
N PRO A 95 -5.16 -24.98 4.93
CA PRO A 95 -5.75 -25.87 3.95
C PRO A 95 -4.79 -26.98 3.50
N ILE A 96 -3.50 -26.68 3.36
CA ILE A 96 -2.49 -27.68 2.97
C ILE A 96 -2.32 -28.70 4.09
N LEU A 97 -2.18 -28.24 5.33
CA LEU A 97 -2.00 -29.07 6.51
C LEU A 97 -3.21 -30.00 6.72
N GLN A 98 -4.41 -29.44 6.73
CA GLN A 98 -5.66 -30.16 6.93
C GLN A 98 -5.86 -31.23 5.85
N ASN A 99 -5.74 -30.87 4.56
CA ASN A 99 -5.95 -31.83 3.49
C ASN A 99 -4.86 -32.91 3.45
N THR A 100 -3.62 -32.58 3.78
CA THR A 100 -2.54 -33.58 3.85
C THR A 100 -2.79 -34.59 4.98
N ILE A 101 -3.19 -34.13 6.18
CA ILE A 101 -3.52 -35.03 7.30
C ILE A 101 -4.74 -35.89 6.93
N THR A 102 -5.78 -35.28 6.36
CA THR A 102 -6.99 -35.99 5.94
C THR A 102 -6.68 -37.05 4.88
N GLY A 103 -5.86 -36.68 3.87
CA GLY A 103 -5.44 -37.62 2.81
C GLY A 103 -4.65 -38.82 3.33
N LEU A 104 -3.73 -38.56 4.27
CA LEU A 104 -2.94 -39.67 4.89
C LEU A 104 -3.76 -40.54 5.81
N ARG A 105 -4.68 -39.97 6.59
CA ARG A 105 -5.57 -40.75 7.48
C ARG A 105 -6.71 -41.49 6.76
N GLY A 106 -7.02 -41.05 5.55
CA GLY A 106 -8.03 -41.68 4.69
C GLY A 106 -7.55 -42.92 3.96
N ILE A 107 -6.30 -43.34 4.17
CA ILE A 107 -5.76 -44.57 3.57
C ILE A 107 -6.33 -45.76 4.34
N ASP A 108 -6.76 -46.80 3.61
CA ASP A 108 -7.31 -48.00 4.18
C ASP A 108 -6.28 -48.67 5.12
N PRO A 109 -6.62 -48.90 6.40
CA PRO A 109 -5.73 -49.56 7.35
C PRO A 109 -5.20 -50.93 6.89
N SER A 110 -5.96 -51.65 6.08
CA SER A 110 -5.53 -52.94 5.52
C SER A 110 -4.28 -52.81 4.64
N LEU A 111 -4.10 -51.68 3.94
CA LEU A 111 -2.90 -51.43 3.14
C LEU A 111 -1.69 -51.15 4.03
N GLU A 112 -1.89 -50.50 5.18
CA GLU A 112 -0.80 -50.31 6.15
C GLU A 112 -0.39 -51.63 6.80
N GLU A 113 -1.36 -52.48 7.19
CA GLU A 113 -1.11 -53.79 7.73
C GLU A 113 -0.38 -54.70 6.74
N ALA A 114 -0.82 -54.72 5.49
CA ALA A 114 -0.14 -55.47 4.42
C ALA A 114 1.32 -54.98 4.24
N GLY A 115 1.56 -53.68 4.22
CA GLY A 115 2.90 -53.11 4.15
C GLY A 115 3.80 -53.57 5.30
N ILE A 116 3.27 -53.64 6.51
CA ILE A 116 3.98 -54.14 7.70
C ILE A 116 4.26 -55.62 7.54
N ALA A 117 3.29 -56.42 7.11
CA ALA A 117 3.45 -57.84 6.88
C ALA A 117 4.52 -58.19 5.85
N PHE A 118 4.68 -57.32 4.82
CA PHE A 118 5.78 -57.43 3.85
C PHE A 118 7.12 -56.88 4.36
N GLY A 119 7.23 -56.48 5.63
CA GLY A 119 8.45 -56.00 6.25
C GLY A 119 8.87 -54.59 5.82
N MET A 120 7.95 -53.78 5.26
CA MET A 120 8.26 -52.43 4.82
C MET A 120 8.46 -51.50 6.04
N THR A 121 9.54 -50.73 5.98
CA THR A 121 9.76 -49.65 6.95
C THR A 121 8.71 -48.54 6.77
N LYS A 122 8.51 -47.73 7.82
CA LYS A 122 7.59 -46.61 7.78
C LYS A 122 7.89 -45.68 6.61
N TRP A 123 9.18 -45.41 6.29
CA TRP A 123 9.60 -44.56 5.20
C TRP A 123 9.30 -45.16 3.82
N GLU A 124 9.44 -46.48 3.68
CA GLU A 124 9.08 -47.20 2.45
C GLU A 124 7.58 -47.17 2.20
N ARG A 125 6.75 -47.39 3.24
CA ARG A 125 5.29 -47.26 3.13
C ARG A 125 4.90 -45.86 2.70
N LEU A 126 5.41 -44.83 3.42
CA LEU A 126 5.14 -43.42 3.12
C LEU A 126 5.46 -43.08 1.65
N LYS A 127 6.61 -43.49 1.14
CA LYS A 127 7.06 -43.19 -0.22
C LYS A 127 6.38 -44.01 -1.30
N LYS A 128 6.13 -45.30 -1.05
CA LYS A 128 5.68 -46.21 -2.10
C LYS A 128 4.15 -46.19 -2.28
N PHE A 129 3.36 -45.94 -1.25
CA PHE A 129 1.90 -45.94 -1.38
C PHE A 129 1.17 -44.85 -0.57
N GLU A 130 1.59 -44.49 0.64
CA GLU A 130 0.84 -43.50 1.45
C GLU A 130 0.79 -42.12 0.77
N ILE A 131 1.94 -41.52 0.41
CA ILE A 131 1.99 -40.25 -0.31
C ILE A 131 1.31 -40.35 -1.68
N PRO A 132 1.61 -41.35 -2.54
CA PRO A 132 0.93 -41.47 -3.83
C PRO A 132 -0.59 -41.56 -3.73
N LEU A 133 -1.14 -42.30 -2.77
CA LEU A 133 -2.59 -42.45 -2.56
C LEU A 133 -3.22 -41.15 -2.00
N ALA A 134 -2.54 -40.48 -1.06
CA ALA A 134 -2.99 -39.22 -0.50
C ALA A 134 -2.87 -38.03 -1.44
N MET A 135 -2.07 -38.16 -2.53
CA MET A 135 -1.62 -37.03 -3.34
C MET A 135 -2.78 -36.20 -3.93
N ALA A 136 -3.86 -36.84 -4.35
CA ALA A 136 -5.02 -36.10 -4.88
C ALA A 136 -5.64 -35.16 -3.83
N VAL A 137 -5.74 -35.61 -2.57
CA VAL A 137 -6.26 -34.82 -1.46
C VAL A 137 -5.26 -33.72 -1.06
N VAL A 138 -3.97 -34.07 -1.02
CA VAL A 138 -2.89 -33.09 -0.77
C VAL A 138 -2.93 -31.95 -1.80
N MET A 139 -3.00 -32.30 -3.08
CA MET A 139 -3.07 -31.32 -4.17
C MET A 139 -4.34 -30.47 -4.12
N SER A 140 -5.45 -31.01 -3.64
CA SER A 140 -6.67 -30.22 -3.39
C SER A 140 -6.43 -29.16 -2.33
N GLY A 141 -5.70 -29.45 -1.26
CA GLY A 141 -5.26 -28.49 -0.24
C GLY A 141 -4.34 -27.41 -0.81
N VAL A 142 -3.35 -27.81 -1.61
CA VAL A 142 -2.44 -26.90 -2.30
C VAL A 142 -3.21 -25.94 -3.23
N ARG A 143 -4.16 -26.46 -4.00
CA ARG A 143 -5.01 -25.68 -4.89
C ARG A 143 -5.86 -24.67 -4.13
N THR A 144 -6.50 -25.09 -3.05
CA THR A 144 -7.30 -24.18 -2.21
C THR A 144 -6.44 -23.05 -1.65
N SER A 145 -5.25 -23.37 -1.14
CA SER A 145 -4.29 -22.36 -0.66
C SER A 145 -3.83 -21.42 -1.78
N ALA A 146 -3.52 -21.96 -2.96
CA ALA A 146 -3.06 -21.13 -4.08
C ALA A 146 -4.11 -20.09 -4.51
N VAL A 147 -5.37 -20.50 -4.66
CA VAL A 147 -6.48 -19.59 -5.01
C VAL A 147 -6.68 -18.53 -3.93
N MET A 148 -6.63 -18.94 -2.65
CA MET A 148 -6.75 -18.03 -1.52
C MET A 148 -5.58 -17.05 -1.46
N ILE A 149 -4.33 -17.50 -1.64
CA ILE A 149 -3.15 -16.64 -1.68
C ILE A 149 -3.30 -15.57 -2.76
N ILE A 150 -3.68 -15.94 -3.99
CA ILE A 150 -3.84 -14.98 -5.09
C ILE A 150 -4.87 -13.91 -4.74
N GLY A 151 -6.00 -14.29 -4.16
CA GLY A 151 -7.00 -13.31 -3.72
C GLY A 151 -6.51 -12.39 -2.60
N THR A 152 -5.91 -12.96 -1.55
CA THR A 152 -5.45 -12.19 -0.40
C THR A 152 -4.18 -11.39 -0.67
N ALA A 153 -3.34 -11.81 -1.63
CA ALA A 153 -2.16 -11.05 -2.04
C ALA A 153 -2.49 -9.67 -2.64
N THR A 154 -3.74 -9.43 -3.07
CA THR A 154 -4.16 -8.08 -3.47
C THR A 154 -4.07 -7.08 -2.30
N LEU A 155 -4.26 -7.53 -1.06
CA LEU A 155 -4.14 -6.70 0.14
C LEU A 155 -2.69 -6.35 0.51
N ALA A 156 -1.71 -7.10 -0.02
CA ALA A 156 -0.30 -6.80 0.17
C ALA A 156 0.11 -5.42 -0.41
N ALA A 157 -0.64 -4.93 -1.40
CA ALA A 157 -0.46 -3.60 -1.94
C ALA A 157 -0.68 -2.48 -0.90
N LEU A 158 -1.55 -2.70 0.10
CA LEU A 158 -1.81 -1.75 1.20
C LEU A 158 -0.58 -1.45 2.06
N ILE A 159 0.39 -2.36 2.08
CA ILE A 159 1.64 -2.23 2.84
C ILE A 159 2.85 -2.09 1.92
N GLY A 160 2.65 -1.64 0.68
CA GLY A 160 3.71 -1.37 -0.27
C GLY A 160 4.39 -2.61 -0.88
N ALA A 161 3.81 -3.80 -0.77
CA ALA A 161 4.36 -5.02 -1.36
C ALA A 161 4.07 -5.16 -2.88
N GLY A 162 3.32 -4.20 -3.46
CA GLY A 162 3.02 -4.18 -4.89
C GLY A 162 1.97 -5.21 -5.33
N GLY A 163 2.04 -5.62 -6.59
CA GLY A 163 1.13 -6.60 -7.19
C GLY A 163 -0.15 -5.99 -7.78
N LEU A 164 -1.05 -6.84 -8.26
CA LEU A 164 -2.31 -6.43 -8.92
C LEU A 164 -3.24 -5.62 -8.03
N GLY A 165 -3.10 -5.76 -6.70
CA GLY A 165 -3.80 -4.93 -5.73
C GLY A 165 -3.49 -3.43 -5.84
N SER A 166 -2.31 -3.06 -6.36
CA SER A 166 -1.95 -1.66 -6.57
C SER A 166 -2.85 -0.97 -7.60
N PHE A 167 -3.31 -1.70 -8.63
CA PHE A 167 -4.29 -1.18 -9.59
C PHE A 167 -5.66 -0.94 -8.94
N ILE A 168 -6.08 -1.84 -8.06
CA ILE A 168 -7.35 -1.70 -7.33
C ILE A 168 -7.29 -0.48 -6.41
N LEU A 169 -6.24 -0.35 -5.61
CA LEU A 169 -6.06 0.78 -4.71
C LEU A 169 -5.96 2.12 -5.46
N LEU A 170 -5.13 2.16 -6.52
CA LEU A 170 -5.01 3.34 -7.37
C LEU A 170 -6.34 3.71 -8.02
N GLY A 171 -7.12 2.70 -8.44
CA GLY A 171 -8.44 2.92 -9.01
C GLY A 171 -9.46 3.46 -8.01
N ILE A 172 -9.41 2.98 -6.76
CA ILE A 172 -10.23 3.50 -5.66
C ILE A 172 -9.84 4.96 -5.37
N ASP A 173 -8.55 5.22 -5.22
CA ASP A 173 -8.00 6.55 -4.92
C ASP A 173 -8.36 7.59 -6.00
N ARG A 174 -8.24 7.19 -7.27
CA ARG A 174 -8.55 8.05 -8.43
C ARG A 174 -9.99 7.95 -8.94
N ARG A 175 -10.86 7.19 -8.28
CA ARG A 175 -12.23 6.91 -8.73
C ARG A 175 -12.30 6.42 -10.18
N ASN A 176 -11.26 5.71 -10.60
CA ASN A 176 -11.15 5.18 -11.93
C ASN A 176 -11.57 3.70 -11.95
N TYR A 177 -12.81 3.45 -12.28
CA TYR A 177 -13.37 2.09 -12.36
C TYR A 177 -12.62 1.18 -13.33
N SER A 178 -11.99 1.74 -14.39
CA SER A 178 -11.19 0.96 -15.32
C SER A 178 -9.96 0.36 -14.64
N LEU A 179 -9.27 1.10 -13.77
CA LEU A 179 -8.14 0.59 -13.00
C LEU A 179 -8.57 -0.49 -12.00
N ILE A 180 -9.70 -0.28 -11.31
CA ILE A 180 -10.25 -1.30 -10.38
C ILE A 180 -10.54 -2.59 -11.14
N LEU A 181 -11.23 -2.50 -12.30
CA LEU A 181 -11.58 -3.64 -13.13
C LEU A 181 -10.33 -4.34 -13.68
N ILE A 182 -9.31 -3.61 -14.15
CA ILE A 182 -8.06 -4.20 -14.62
C ILE A 182 -7.41 -5.03 -13.51
N GLY A 183 -7.27 -4.49 -12.31
CA GLY A 183 -6.68 -5.21 -11.18
C GLY A 183 -7.51 -6.43 -10.75
N ALA A 184 -8.83 -6.25 -10.59
CA ALA A 184 -9.72 -7.30 -10.13
C ALA A 184 -9.88 -8.45 -11.16
N ILE A 185 -10.07 -8.12 -12.44
CA ILE A 185 -10.19 -9.13 -13.52
C ILE A 185 -8.87 -9.88 -13.68
N SER A 186 -7.74 -9.18 -13.67
CA SER A 186 -6.42 -9.82 -13.79
C SER A 186 -6.15 -10.78 -12.63
N SER A 187 -6.48 -10.40 -11.40
CA SER A 187 -6.35 -11.25 -10.21
C SER A 187 -7.27 -12.47 -10.29
N ALA A 188 -8.53 -12.27 -10.70
CA ALA A 188 -9.49 -13.36 -10.88
C ALA A 188 -9.06 -14.34 -11.98
N LEU A 189 -8.60 -13.84 -13.13
CA LEU A 189 -8.09 -14.68 -14.22
C LEU A 189 -6.86 -15.47 -13.79
N LEU A 190 -5.96 -14.85 -13.03
CA LEU A 190 -4.80 -15.52 -12.46
C LEU A 190 -5.22 -16.65 -11.50
N ALA A 191 -6.17 -16.39 -10.60
CA ALA A 191 -6.69 -17.41 -9.68
C ALA A 191 -7.37 -18.58 -10.43
N ILE A 192 -8.13 -18.28 -11.48
CA ILE A 192 -8.76 -19.29 -12.35
C ILE A 192 -7.68 -20.13 -13.05
N LEU A 193 -6.66 -19.48 -13.62
CA LEU A 193 -5.56 -20.17 -14.29
C LEU A 193 -4.85 -21.14 -13.33
N PHE A 194 -4.49 -20.69 -12.14
CA PHE A 194 -3.87 -21.52 -11.11
C PHE A 194 -4.79 -22.68 -10.70
N ASN A 195 -6.08 -22.40 -10.48
CA ASN A 195 -7.07 -23.44 -10.16
C ASN A 195 -7.13 -24.52 -11.24
N ILE A 196 -7.14 -24.15 -12.52
CA ILE A 196 -7.17 -25.10 -13.64
C ILE A 196 -5.88 -25.93 -13.70
N VAL A 197 -4.72 -25.28 -13.63
CA VAL A 197 -3.41 -25.95 -13.69
C VAL A 197 -3.25 -26.92 -12.53
N LEU A 198 -3.54 -26.50 -11.30
CA LEU A 198 -3.41 -27.35 -10.13
C LEU A 198 -4.43 -28.50 -10.12
N LYS A 199 -5.67 -28.26 -10.61
CA LYS A 199 -6.66 -29.32 -10.78
C LYS A 199 -6.22 -30.38 -11.80
N TRP A 200 -5.54 -29.96 -12.87
CA TRP A 200 -4.95 -30.89 -13.82
C TRP A 200 -3.83 -31.70 -13.16
N MET A 201 -3.01 -31.05 -12.31
CA MET A 201 -1.93 -31.70 -11.57
C MET A 201 -2.42 -32.72 -10.52
N GLU A 202 -3.63 -32.60 -9.98
CA GLU A 202 -4.22 -33.61 -9.06
C GLU A 202 -4.27 -35.01 -9.67
N LYS A 203 -4.41 -35.10 -10.99
CA LYS A 203 -4.45 -36.37 -11.75
C LYS A 203 -3.10 -36.77 -12.33
N ALA A 204 -2.07 -35.94 -12.15
CA ALA A 204 -0.76 -36.17 -12.72
C ALA A 204 0.05 -37.21 -11.92
N LYS A 205 0.99 -37.84 -12.59
CA LYS A 205 1.95 -38.73 -11.92
C LYS A 205 2.81 -37.92 -10.94
N LEU A 206 3.17 -38.53 -9.83
CA LEU A 206 4.00 -37.91 -8.78
C LEU A 206 5.27 -37.24 -9.34
N ARG A 207 5.92 -37.89 -10.32
CA ARG A 207 7.10 -37.32 -11.01
C ARG A 207 6.81 -35.99 -11.72
N THR A 208 5.64 -35.85 -12.33
CA THR A 208 5.20 -34.64 -13.00
C THR A 208 4.96 -33.50 -11.99
N ILE A 209 4.37 -33.82 -10.83
CA ILE A 209 4.14 -32.85 -9.75
C ILE A 209 5.48 -32.32 -9.21
N PHE A 210 6.43 -33.22 -8.94
CA PHE A 210 7.77 -32.81 -8.48
C PHE A 210 8.54 -32.00 -9.54
N ALA A 211 8.42 -32.38 -10.82
CA ALA A 211 9.05 -31.64 -11.91
C ALA A 211 8.45 -30.22 -12.03
N ALA A 212 7.12 -30.07 -11.97
CA ALA A 212 6.46 -28.78 -12.00
C ALA A 212 6.86 -27.91 -10.81
N PHE A 213 6.94 -28.50 -9.61
CA PHE A 213 7.40 -27.80 -8.42
C PHE A 213 8.87 -27.34 -8.56
N ALA A 214 9.75 -28.20 -9.06
CA ALA A 214 11.15 -27.86 -9.32
C ALA A 214 11.28 -26.71 -10.35
N ILE A 215 10.50 -26.75 -11.44
CA ILE A 215 10.48 -25.66 -12.44
C ILE A 215 9.99 -24.36 -11.80
N MET A 216 8.98 -24.40 -10.95
CA MET A 216 8.48 -23.23 -10.23
C MET A 216 9.55 -22.64 -9.29
N VAL A 217 10.25 -23.46 -8.53
CA VAL A 217 11.36 -23.04 -7.64
C VAL A 217 12.52 -22.46 -8.45
N LEU A 218 12.91 -23.11 -9.55
CA LEU A 218 13.99 -22.64 -10.42
C LEU A 218 13.61 -21.34 -11.13
N GLY A 219 12.37 -21.21 -11.60
CA GLY A 219 11.86 -19.99 -12.24
C GLY A 219 11.86 -18.81 -11.28
N LEU A 220 11.43 -19.01 -10.03
CA LEU A 220 11.52 -17.99 -8.98
C LEU A 220 12.98 -17.68 -8.64
N GLY A 221 13.82 -18.69 -8.45
CA GLY A 221 15.24 -18.50 -8.20
C GLY A 221 15.93 -17.70 -9.31
N ALA A 222 15.63 -17.99 -10.57
CA ALA A 222 16.14 -17.22 -11.71
C ALA A 222 15.63 -15.77 -11.72
N SER A 223 14.36 -15.55 -11.40
CA SER A 223 13.78 -14.21 -11.30
C SER A 223 14.45 -13.37 -10.20
N TYR A 224 14.72 -13.94 -9.03
CA TYR A 224 15.48 -13.27 -7.96
C TYR A 224 16.98 -13.14 -8.31
N ALA A 225 17.58 -14.13 -8.94
CA ALA A 225 18.99 -14.06 -9.36
C ALA A 225 19.22 -12.96 -10.39
N GLN A 226 18.27 -12.75 -11.31
CA GLN A 226 18.33 -11.65 -12.27
C GLN A 226 18.27 -10.28 -11.59
N SER A 227 17.50 -10.14 -10.51
CA SER A 227 17.47 -8.92 -9.72
C SER A 227 18.70 -8.72 -8.81
N MET A 228 19.46 -9.81 -8.56
CA MET A 228 20.69 -9.81 -7.76
C MET A 228 21.97 -9.76 -8.61
N MET A 229 21.89 -9.89 -9.95
CA MET A 229 23.06 -9.70 -10.79
C MET A 229 23.57 -8.27 -10.62
N PRO A 230 24.87 -8.06 -10.31
CA PRO A 230 25.44 -6.74 -10.24
C PRO A 230 25.40 -6.13 -11.65
N GLN A 231 24.35 -5.42 -11.97
CA GLN A 231 24.48 -4.32 -12.92
C GLN A 231 25.52 -3.39 -12.31
N LYS A 232 26.38 -2.78 -13.15
CA LYS A 232 27.26 -1.69 -12.73
C LYS A 232 26.42 -0.72 -11.91
N GLU A 233 26.48 -0.85 -10.57
CA GLU A 233 25.50 -0.26 -9.67
C GLU A 233 25.60 1.25 -9.73
N LYS A 234 24.73 1.83 -10.52
CA LYS A 234 24.23 3.16 -10.20
C LYS A 234 23.48 3.00 -8.89
N GLU A 235 23.85 3.77 -7.90
CA GLU A 235 23.14 3.75 -6.63
C GLU A 235 21.64 4.04 -6.87
N ASN A 236 20.77 3.17 -6.36
CA ASN A 236 19.34 3.28 -6.57
C ASN A 236 18.67 3.80 -5.31
N LEU A 237 18.05 4.96 -5.42
CA LEU A 237 17.25 5.55 -4.35
C LEU A 237 15.78 5.14 -4.48
N VAL A 238 15.15 4.87 -3.37
CA VAL A 238 13.72 4.56 -3.29
C VAL A 238 12.96 5.79 -2.80
N ILE A 239 12.15 6.38 -3.66
CA ILE A 239 11.29 7.51 -3.32
C ILE A 239 9.85 7.03 -3.21
N ALA A 240 9.21 7.27 -2.06
CA ALA A 240 7.82 6.92 -1.84
C ALA A 240 6.92 8.16 -1.72
N GLY A 241 5.61 7.98 -1.83
CA GLY A 241 4.63 9.04 -1.65
C GLY A 241 3.37 8.57 -0.94
N LYS A 242 2.73 9.51 -0.26
CA LYS A 242 1.40 9.33 0.33
C LYS A 242 0.37 9.04 -0.77
N LEU A 243 -0.85 8.74 -0.35
CA LEU A 243 -1.99 8.61 -1.25
C LEU A 243 -2.27 9.95 -1.97
N GLY A 244 -2.71 9.86 -3.22
CA GLY A 244 -3.17 11.03 -4.00
C GLY A 244 -2.23 11.47 -5.11
N PRO A 245 -2.72 12.37 -6.00
CA PRO A 245 -1.99 12.83 -7.18
C PRO A 245 -0.76 13.68 -6.84
N GLU A 246 -0.85 14.56 -5.84
CA GLU A 246 0.22 15.50 -5.49
C GLU A 246 1.52 14.81 -5.05
N PRO A 247 1.53 13.86 -4.10
CA PRO A 247 2.74 13.13 -3.75
C PRO A 247 3.33 12.37 -4.92
N GLU A 248 2.49 11.82 -5.81
CA GLU A 248 2.94 11.10 -7.00
C GLU A 248 3.63 12.04 -8.01
N ILE A 249 3.11 13.25 -8.20
CA ILE A 249 3.74 14.27 -9.02
C ILE A 249 5.11 14.66 -8.44
N LEU A 250 5.17 14.95 -7.14
CA LEU A 250 6.40 15.35 -6.45
C LEU A 250 7.48 14.28 -6.51
N MET A 251 7.13 13.00 -6.26
CA MET A 251 8.07 11.89 -6.39
C MET A 251 8.68 11.81 -7.79
N ASN A 252 7.86 11.98 -8.83
CA ASN A 252 8.34 11.96 -10.21
C ASN A 252 9.21 13.18 -10.51
N MET A 253 8.92 14.35 -9.92
CA MET A 253 9.82 15.52 -10.04
C MET A 253 11.17 15.23 -9.38
N TYR A 254 11.18 14.68 -8.17
CA TYR A 254 12.42 14.30 -7.48
C TYR A 254 13.23 13.28 -8.29
N LYS A 255 12.56 12.24 -8.81
CA LYS A 255 13.17 11.24 -9.69
C LYS A 255 13.85 11.89 -10.88
N LEU A 256 13.12 12.67 -11.66
CA LEU A 256 13.63 13.31 -12.88
C LEU A 256 14.82 14.24 -12.58
N LEU A 257 14.74 15.02 -11.50
CA LEU A 257 15.84 15.91 -11.10
C LEU A 257 17.08 15.15 -10.68
N ILE A 258 16.94 14.06 -9.90
CA ILE A 258 18.06 13.23 -9.45
C ILE A 258 18.71 12.52 -10.64
N GLU A 259 17.93 11.83 -11.47
CA GLU A 259 18.44 11.04 -12.60
C GLU A 259 19.11 11.91 -13.68
N GLU A 260 18.70 13.18 -13.84
CA GLU A 260 19.32 14.10 -14.81
C GLU A 260 20.58 14.79 -14.28
N ASN A 261 20.71 14.92 -12.97
CA ASN A 261 21.81 15.69 -12.36
C ASN A 261 22.80 14.82 -11.55
N SER A 262 22.64 13.49 -11.60
CA SER A 262 23.55 12.55 -10.94
C SER A 262 23.59 11.21 -11.68
N ASP A 263 24.50 10.33 -11.28
CA ASP A 263 24.57 8.95 -11.80
C ASP A 263 23.63 7.99 -11.05
N MET A 264 22.85 8.49 -10.08
CA MET A 264 21.89 7.70 -9.31
C MET A 264 20.67 7.36 -10.17
N THR A 265 20.04 6.23 -9.86
CA THR A 265 18.73 5.83 -10.40
C THR A 265 17.68 5.95 -9.30
N VAL A 266 16.42 6.11 -9.68
CA VAL A 266 15.33 6.27 -8.71
C VAL A 266 14.18 5.32 -9.00
N THR A 267 13.83 4.53 -8.00
CA THR A 267 12.61 3.73 -7.97
C THR A 267 11.53 4.50 -7.22
N VAL A 268 10.39 4.78 -7.85
CA VAL A 268 9.25 5.42 -7.20
C VAL A 268 8.24 4.39 -6.69
N LYS A 269 7.73 4.62 -5.47
CA LYS A 269 6.67 3.82 -4.85
C LYS A 269 5.46 4.73 -4.55
N PRO A 270 4.55 4.92 -5.51
CA PRO A 270 3.34 5.73 -5.30
C PRO A 270 2.36 5.01 -4.38
N ASN A 271 1.49 5.79 -3.72
CA ASN A 271 0.44 5.28 -2.85
C ASN A 271 0.95 4.29 -1.79
N PHE A 272 2.13 4.60 -1.23
CA PHE A 272 2.84 3.70 -0.33
C PHE A 272 2.19 3.61 1.06
N GLY A 273 1.38 4.61 1.44
CA GLY A 273 0.64 4.63 2.70
C GLY A 273 0.34 6.03 3.22
N LYS A 274 -0.11 6.09 4.48
CA LYS A 274 -0.39 7.34 5.20
C LYS A 274 0.87 7.86 5.92
N THR A 275 0.76 9.02 6.57
CA THR A 275 1.87 9.72 7.23
C THR A 275 2.77 8.82 8.07
N ASP A 276 2.20 8.10 9.05
CA ASP A 276 2.97 7.24 9.95
C ASP A 276 3.71 6.11 9.22
N PHE A 277 3.10 5.56 8.17
CA PHE A 277 3.70 4.50 7.36
C PHE A 277 4.99 4.96 6.67
N LEU A 278 4.93 6.10 5.96
CA LEU A 278 6.10 6.63 5.27
C LEU A 278 7.18 7.05 6.25
N TYR A 279 6.79 7.66 7.36
CA TYR A 279 7.71 8.07 8.39
C TYR A 279 8.48 6.89 9.00
N GLN A 280 7.79 5.80 9.36
CA GLN A 280 8.43 4.58 9.86
C GLN A 280 9.28 3.89 8.78
N ALA A 281 8.81 3.85 7.54
CA ALA A 281 9.57 3.30 6.41
C ALA A 281 10.88 4.08 6.18
N LEU A 282 10.84 5.41 6.24
CA LEU A 282 12.03 6.24 6.15
C LEU A 282 13.00 5.96 7.31
N LYS A 283 12.52 5.90 8.53
CA LYS A 283 13.35 5.61 9.73
C LYS A 283 14.02 4.24 9.64
N LYS A 284 13.33 3.22 9.15
CA LYS A 284 13.88 1.88 8.96
C LYS A 284 14.81 1.77 7.74
N GLY A 285 14.68 2.63 6.75
CA GLY A 285 15.44 2.59 5.51
C GLY A 285 14.81 1.74 4.41
N ASP A 286 13.50 1.49 4.51
CA ASP A 286 12.71 0.84 3.45
C ASP A 286 12.45 1.79 2.27
N ILE A 287 12.58 3.09 2.52
CA ILE A 287 12.58 4.19 1.56
C ILE A 287 13.66 5.20 1.94
N ASP A 288 14.11 5.99 0.95
CA ASP A 288 15.20 6.96 1.13
C ASP A 288 14.70 8.40 1.23
N ILE A 289 13.67 8.75 0.46
CA ILE A 289 13.10 10.11 0.37
C ILE A 289 11.59 10.02 0.24
N TYR A 290 10.86 10.96 0.82
CA TYR A 290 9.46 11.20 0.49
C TYR A 290 9.09 12.68 0.65
N PRO A 291 8.09 13.19 -0.11
CA PRO A 291 7.56 14.54 0.10
C PRO A 291 6.73 14.57 1.40
N GLU A 292 7.13 15.42 2.34
CA GLU A 292 6.41 15.65 3.59
C GLU A 292 6.04 17.14 3.73
N PHE A 293 5.13 17.46 4.63
CA PHE A 293 4.62 18.80 4.84
C PHE A 293 5.03 19.34 6.20
N THR A 294 5.42 20.63 6.24
CA THR A 294 5.91 21.29 7.46
C THR A 294 4.92 21.21 8.61
N GLY A 295 3.64 21.47 8.34
CA GLY A 295 2.56 21.37 9.35
C GLY A 295 2.36 19.96 9.85
N THR A 296 2.47 18.94 8.99
CA THR A 296 2.39 17.52 9.42
C THR A 296 3.53 17.17 10.39
N ILE A 297 4.74 17.65 10.10
CA ILE A 297 5.89 17.41 10.99
C ILE A 297 5.62 18.01 12.36
N THR A 298 5.23 19.29 12.42
CA THR A 298 5.02 19.99 13.71
C THR A 298 3.83 19.47 14.49
N SER A 299 2.73 19.08 13.83
CA SER A 299 1.50 18.69 14.52
C SER A 299 1.37 17.19 14.81
N SER A 300 2.08 16.33 14.07
CA SER A 300 1.89 14.87 14.17
C SER A 300 3.18 14.08 14.41
N LEU A 301 4.31 14.49 13.85
CA LEU A 301 5.54 13.71 13.91
C LEU A 301 6.45 14.08 15.07
N LEU A 302 6.47 15.34 15.47
CA LEU A 302 7.26 15.80 16.64
C LEU A 302 6.53 15.47 17.94
N GLN A 303 7.30 14.98 18.92
CA GLN A 303 6.77 14.65 20.24
C GLN A 303 7.67 15.23 21.36
N PRO A 304 7.11 16.10 22.23
CA PRO A 304 5.74 16.64 22.15
C PRO A 304 5.57 17.58 20.95
N ALA A 305 4.34 17.69 20.45
CA ALA A 305 4.03 18.62 19.36
C ALA A 305 4.33 20.07 19.81
N PRO A 306 5.19 20.81 19.07
CA PRO A 306 5.51 22.19 19.41
C PRO A 306 4.33 23.12 19.11
N LYS A 307 4.19 24.18 19.88
CA LYS A 307 3.32 25.29 19.51
C LYS A 307 4.02 26.12 18.43
N VAL A 308 3.36 26.32 17.31
CA VAL A 308 3.84 27.12 16.19
C VAL A 308 2.82 28.21 15.88
N SER A 309 3.30 29.31 15.28
CA SER A 309 2.45 30.37 14.73
C SER A 309 1.98 30.02 13.31
N ASN A 310 1.27 30.94 12.67
CA ASN A 310 0.88 30.81 11.26
C ASN A 310 1.94 31.39 10.29
N ASP A 311 3.14 31.71 10.78
CA ASP A 311 4.26 32.09 9.93
C ASP A 311 4.93 30.86 9.30
N SER A 312 4.86 30.74 7.99
CA SER A 312 5.38 29.60 7.24
C SER A 312 6.89 29.39 7.45
N LYS A 313 7.64 30.48 7.66
CA LYS A 313 9.09 30.39 7.90
C LYS A 313 9.37 29.81 9.27
N GLU A 314 8.68 30.29 10.31
CA GLU A 314 8.79 29.73 11.66
C GLU A 314 8.42 28.28 11.69
N VAL A 315 7.28 27.89 11.08
CA VAL A 315 6.83 26.50 11.02
C VAL A 315 7.86 25.61 10.31
N PHE A 316 8.46 26.08 9.22
CA PHE A 316 9.52 25.36 8.53
C PHE A 316 10.77 25.19 9.41
N GLU A 317 11.23 26.24 10.08
CA GLU A 317 12.42 26.17 10.94
C GLU A 317 12.19 25.20 12.13
N VAL A 318 11.03 25.27 12.76
CA VAL A 318 10.64 24.36 13.86
C VAL A 318 10.54 22.93 13.36
N ALA A 319 9.92 22.69 12.20
CA ALA A 319 9.80 21.37 11.59
C ALA A 319 11.18 20.78 11.27
N ARG A 320 12.05 21.54 10.59
CA ARG A 320 13.40 21.15 10.18
C ARG A 320 14.27 20.78 11.39
N ASP A 321 14.36 21.69 12.34
CA ASP A 321 15.26 21.54 13.48
C ASP A 321 14.72 20.49 14.47
N GLY A 322 13.40 20.41 14.63
CA GLY A 322 12.73 19.43 15.46
C GLY A 322 12.92 18.01 14.95
N ILE A 323 12.64 17.75 13.65
CA ILE A 323 12.74 16.40 13.07
C ILE A 323 14.19 15.93 12.96
N LYS A 324 15.12 16.87 12.75
CA LYS A 324 16.55 16.59 12.78
C LYS A 324 17.00 16.16 14.19
N LYS A 325 16.59 16.89 15.21
CA LYS A 325 16.94 16.60 16.60
C LYS A 325 16.33 15.29 17.09
N GLN A 326 15.07 15.02 16.72
CA GLN A 326 14.32 13.85 17.20
C GLN A 326 14.79 12.56 16.56
N ASP A 327 14.94 12.54 15.23
CA ASP A 327 15.14 11.30 14.46
C ASP A 327 16.27 11.35 13.43
N SER A 328 17.13 12.39 13.48
CA SER A 328 18.25 12.57 12.53
C SER A 328 17.78 12.57 11.06
N LEU A 329 16.62 13.19 10.80
CA LEU A 329 16.08 13.39 9.47
C LEU A 329 16.37 14.82 8.98
N ALA A 330 16.60 14.95 7.68
CA ALA A 330 16.84 16.22 7.01
C ALA A 330 15.59 16.62 6.20
N LEU A 331 15.00 17.76 6.55
CA LEU A 331 13.96 18.43 5.78
C LEU A 331 14.60 19.51 4.92
N LEU A 332 14.50 19.38 3.59
CA LEU A 332 15.05 20.36 2.66
C LEU A 332 14.14 21.61 2.53
N LYS A 333 14.56 22.57 1.71
CA LYS A 333 13.80 23.82 1.52
C LYS A 333 12.42 23.54 0.91
N PRO A 334 11.36 24.19 1.43
CA PRO A 334 10.01 23.94 0.97
C PRO A 334 9.71 24.61 -0.37
N MET A 335 8.69 24.10 -1.05
CA MET A 335 8.05 24.72 -2.21
C MET A 335 7.21 25.92 -1.77
N ALA A 336 6.78 26.77 -2.72
CA ALA A 336 6.03 28.00 -2.40
C ALA A 336 4.58 27.74 -1.98
N TYR A 337 3.96 26.67 -2.51
CA TYR A 337 2.55 26.40 -2.26
C TYR A 337 2.29 25.85 -0.85
N GLN A 338 1.07 26.11 -0.41
CA GLN A 338 0.49 25.51 0.80
C GLN A 338 -0.49 24.42 0.41
N ASN A 339 -0.47 23.31 1.14
CA ASN A 339 -1.48 22.26 1.05
C ASN A 339 -2.07 22.04 2.44
N THR A 340 -2.79 23.05 2.92
CA THR A 340 -3.39 23.03 4.25
C THR A 340 -4.61 22.13 4.30
N TYR A 341 -4.93 21.62 5.48
CA TYR A 341 -6.27 21.12 5.73
C TYR A 341 -7.29 22.26 5.53
N ALA A 342 -8.46 21.87 5.09
CA ALA A 342 -9.59 22.76 4.87
C ALA A 342 -10.90 22.03 5.24
N ILE A 343 -11.91 22.80 5.59
CA ILE A 343 -13.29 22.30 5.74
C ILE A 343 -14.07 22.77 4.53
N ALA A 344 -14.64 21.81 3.81
CA ALA A 344 -15.41 22.06 2.61
C ALA A 344 -16.87 21.64 2.77
N VAL A 345 -17.75 22.40 2.16
CA VAL A 345 -19.20 22.16 2.13
C VAL A 345 -19.72 22.37 0.69
N PRO A 346 -20.80 21.71 0.26
CA PRO A 346 -21.46 22.02 -1.00
C PRO A 346 -21.87 23.49 -1.07
N LYS A 347 -21.70 24.12 -2.24
CA LYS A 347 -22.07 25.53 -2.44
C LYS A 347 -23.56 25.79 -2.16
N SER A 348 -24.43 24.83 -2.37
CA SER A 348 -25.85 24.89 -2.00
C SER A 348 -26.03 25.04 -0.48
N ILE A 349 -25.33 24.23 0.31
CA ILE A 349 -25.35 24.25 1.77
C ILE A 349 -24.74 25.56 2.30
N ALA A 350 -23.58 25.97 1.75
CA ALA A 350 -22.97 27.25 2.11
C ALA A 350 -23.94 28.42 1.91
N LYS A 351 -24.68 28.42 0.80
CA LYS A 351 -25.67 29.46 0.49
C LYS A 351 -26.92 29.37 1.38
N GLU A 352 -27.45 28.16 1.60
CA GLU A 352 -28.65 27.91 2.41
C GLU A 352 -28.47 28.41 3.83
N TYR A 353 -27.34 28.11 4.45
CA TYR A 353 -27.05 28.44 5.86
C TYR A 353 -26.14 29.67 6.00
N ASN A 354 -25.80 30.38 4.89
CA ASN A 354 -24.89 31.52 4.89
C ASN A 354 -23.56 31.24 5.59
N LEU A 355 -22.92 30.07 5.23
CA LEU A 355 -21.67 29.66 5.82
C LEU A 355 -20.52 30.29 5.04
N LYS A 356 -19.61 30.95 5.77
CA LYS A 356 -18.38 31.57 5.21
C LYS A 356 -17.15 31.11 5.96
N THR A 357 -17.24 30.96 7.27
CA THR A 357 -16.16 30.58 8.15
C THR A 357 -16.45 29.24 8.84
N ILE A 358 -15.42 28.61 9.39
CA ILE A 358 -15.57 27.38 10.19
C ILE A 358 -16.42 27.66 11.44
N SER A 359 -16.28 28.85 12.05
CA SER A 359 -17.11 29.25 13.18
C SER A 359 -18.60 29.25 12.86
N ASP A 360 -19.01 29.52 11.62
CA ASP A 360 -20.43 29.51 11.22
C ASP A 360 -21.07 28.13 11.35
N LEU A 361 -20.30 27.06 11.29
CA LEU A 361 -20.81 25.69 11.45
C LEU A 361 -21.45 25.43 12.79
N LYS A 362 -21.11 26.22 13.82
CA LYS A 362 -21.72 26.10 15.16
C LYS A 362 -23.23 26.31 15.17
N LYS A 363 -23.72 27.11 14.23
CA LYS A 363 -25.16 27.41 14.09
C LYS A 363 -25.96 26.23 13.51
N VAL A 364 -25.29 25.28 12.86
CA VAL A 364 -25.94 24.23 12.07
C VAL A 364 -25.36 22.82 12.33
N GLN A 365 -24.44 22.68 13.29
CA GLN A 365 -23.73 21.42 13.58
C GLN A 365 -24.67 20.24 13.86
N ASP A 366 -25.84 20.50 14.49
CA ASP A 366 -26.82 19.46 14.81
C ASP A 366 -27.67 19.04 13.60
N LYS A 367 -27.60 19.79 12.49
CA LYS A 367 -28.38 19.55 11.26
C LYS A 367 -27.59 18.92 10.17
N LEU A 368 -26.27 19.04 10.22
CA LEU A 368 -25.34 18.61 9.16
C LEU A 368 -24.49 17.44 9.64
N LYS A 369 -24.26 16.50 8.73
CA LYS A 369 -23.39 15.35 8.97
C LYS A 369 -22.03 15.59 8.33
N ALA A 370 -20.97 15.35 9.08
CA ALA A 370 -19.60 15.43 8.59
C ALA A 370 -19.08 14.05 8.18
N GLY A 371 -18.30 14.00 7.10
CA GLY A 371 -17.53 12.84 6.70
C GLY A 371 -16.07 13.20 6.65
N PHE A 372 -15.28 12.65 7.57
CA PHE A 372 -13.86 12.95 7.69
C PHE A 372 -12.99 11.73 7.42
N THR A 373 -11.76 11.98 6.98
CA THR A 373 -10.75 10.92 6.96
C THR A 373 -10.42 10.50 8.38
N LEU A 374 -10.05 9.23 8.59
CA LEU A 374 -9.67 8.75 9.91
C LEU A 374 -8.46 9.53 10.46
N GLU A 375 -7.50 9.87 9.58
CA GLU A 375 -6.35 10.68 9.96
C GLU A 375 -6.77 12.06 10.46
N PHE A 376 -7.62 12.78 9.73
CA PHE A 376 -8.13 14.09 10.15
C PHE A 376 -8.92 14.02 11.44
N ASN A 377 -9.72 12.96 11.62
CA ASN A 377 -10.54 12.79 12.82
C ASN A 377 -9.70 12.66 14.10
N ASP A 378 -8.52 12.06 14.02
CA ASP A 378 -7.69 11.75 15.18
C ASP A 378 -6.61 12.80 15.50
N ARG A 379 -6.46 13.82 14.65
CA ARG A 379 -5.42 14.84 14.78
C ARG A 379 -5.84 16.03 15.64
N GLU A 380 -4.86 16.63 16.33
CA GLU A 380 -5.03 17.88 17.09
C GLU A 380 -5.27 19.10 16.18
N ASP A 381 -4.71 19.08 14.98
CA ASP A 381 -4.96 20.04 13.90
C ASP A 381 -6.03 19.53 12.91
N GLY A 382 -6.93 18.70 13.37
CA GLY A 382 -8.06 18.14 12.65
C GLY A 382 -9.35 18.27 13.45
N ASN A 383 -10.16 17.17 13.53
CA ASN A 383 -11.45 17.20 14.23
C ASN A 383 -11.31 17.47 15.73
N LYS A 384 -10.26 16.99 16.39
CA LYS A 384 -10.01 17.34 17.80
C LYS A 384 -9.78 18.85 17.98
N GLY A 385 -9.09 19.47 17.03
CA GLY A 385 -8.93 20.92 17.00
C GLY A 385 -10.25 21.66 16.72
N LEU A 386 -11.10 21.13 15.82
CA LEU A 386 -12.44 21.68 15.62
C LEU A 386 -13.26 21.65 16.92
N GLN A 387 -13.10 20.61 17.74
CA GLN A 387 -13.74 20.51 19.05
C GLN A 387 -13.16 21.48 20.07
N SER A 388 -11.84 21.54 20.20
CA SER A 388 -11.16 22.32 21.25
C SER A 388 -11.07 23.80 20.96
N VAL A 389 -10.82 24.21 19.70
CA VAL A 389 -10.65 25.61 19.28
C VAL A 389 -11.99 26.23 18.89
N TYR A 390 -12.74 25.55 18.01
CA TYR A 390 -14.03 26.06 17.52
C TYR A 390 -15.23 25.69 18.39
N GLY A 391 -15.07 24.75 19.32
CA GLY A 391 -16.16 24.23 20.15
C GLY A 391 -17.24 23.51 19.34
N LEU A 392 -16.88 22.93 18.19
CA LEU A 392 -17.76 22.19 17.31
C LEU A 392 -17.90 20.74 17.79
N ASN A 393 -19.14 20.25 17.80
CA ASN A 393 -19.46 18.85 18.12
C ASN A 393 -20.28 18.25 16.97
N LEU A 394 -19.56 17.93 15.87
CA LEU A 394 -20.17 17.46 14.64
C LEU A 394 -20.54 15.97 14.74
N ASN A 395 -21.63 15.59 14.04
CA ASN A 395 -21.94 14.18 13.81
C ASN A 395 -21.01 13.63 12.70
N VAL A 396 -19.93 12.95 13.10
CA VAL A 396 -18.85 12.52 12.19
C VAL A 396 -18.99 11.04 11.81
N ALA A 397 -18.93 10.76 10.51
CA ALA A 397 -18.65 9.44 9.97
C ALA A 397 -17.20 9.42 9.41
N THR A 398 -16.39 8.45 9.79
CA THR A 398 -15.03 8.31 9.24
C THR A 398 -15.04 7.47 7.98
N MET A 399 -14.20 7.84 7.00
CA MET A 399 -14.09 7.15 5.71
C MET A 399 -12.73 7.32 5.05
N GLU A 400 -12.45 6.51 4.03
CA GLU A 400 -11.24 6.67 3.24
C GLU A 400 -11.28 7.94 2.38
N PRO A 401 -10.11 8.58 2.12
CA PRO A 401 -10.04 9.87 1.43
C PRO A 401 -10.81 9.93 0.11
N ALA A 402 -10.71 8.89 -0.72
CA ALA A 402 -11.38 8.85 -2.01
C ALA A 402 -12.92 8.79 -1.91
N LEU A 403 -13.45 8.27 -0.81
CA LEU A 403 -14.90 8.06 -0.64
C LEU A 403 -15.62 9.31 -0.12
N ARG A 404 -14.92 10.24 0.56
CA ARG A 404 -15.55 11.43 1.15
C ARG A 404 -16.22 12.35 0.12
N TYR A 405 -15.57 12.52 -1.02
CA TYR A 405 -16.11 13.37 -2.10
C TYR A 405 -17.30 12.73 -2.82
N GLU A 406 -17.33 11.41 -2.91
CA GLU A 406 -18.50 10.68 -3.43
C GLU A 406 -19.67 10.78 -2.44
N ALA A 407 -19.41 10.61 -1.15
CA ALA A 407 -20.41 10.71 -0.10
C ALA A 407 -21.04 12.13 -0.04
N ILE A 408 -20.24 13.19 -0.27
CA ILE A 408 -20.75 14.58 -0.32
C ILE A 408 -21.57 14.83 -1.58
N GLN A 409 -21.17 14.27 -2.72
CA GLN A 409 -21.90 14.38 -3.98
C GLN A 409 -23.27 13.68 -3.89
N GLN A 410 -23.32 12.52 -3.21
CA GLN A 410 -24.57 11.78 -3.00
C GLN A 410 -25.45 12.38 -1.91
N GLY A 411 -25.01 13.43 -1.20
CA GLY A 411 -25.74 14.06 -0.10
C GLY A 411 -25.74 13.26 1.20
N ASN A 412 -24.93 12.20 1.30
CA ASN A 412 -24.82 11.38 2.52
C ASN A 412 -24.11 12.12 3.66
N ILE A 413 -23.29 13.11 3.31
CA ILE A 413 -22.61 14.05 4.22
C ILE A 413 -22.73 15.47 3.63
N GLN A 414 -22.60 16.49 4.47
CA GLN A 414 -22.67 17.90 4.08
C GLN A 414 -21.41 18.68 4.42
N ILE A 415 -20.54 18.12 5.24
CA ILE A 415 -19.25 18.70 5.65
C ILE A 415 -18.18 17.66 5.39
N THR A 416 -17.04 18.07 4.84
CA THR A 416 -15.88 17.18 4.68
C THR A 416 -14.59 17.91 4.99
N ASP A 417 -13.58 17.16 5.48
CA ASP A 417 -12.20 17.62 5.42
C ASP A 417 -11.75 17.60 3.95
N ALA A 418 -10.86 18.48 3.59
CA ALA A 418 -10.25 18.59 2.28
C ALA A 418 -8.82 19.07 2.43
N TYR A 419 -8.05 18.97 1.35
CA TYR A 419 -6.79 19.71 1.23
C TYR A 419 -7.01 20.89 0.30
N SER A 420 -6.37 22.03 0.58
CA SER A 420 -6.57 23.27 -0.20
C SER A 420 -6.25 23.13 -1.69
N THR A 421 -5.43 22.16 -2.07
CA THR A 421 -5.06 21.85 -3.46
C THR A 421 -5.88 20.71 -4.09
N ASP A 422 -6.90 20.18 -3.39
CA ASP A 422 -7.74 19.09 -3.89
C ASP A 422 -8.56 19.54 -5.12
N PRO A 423 -8.41 18.90 -6.28
CA PRO A 423 -9.14 19.27 -7.50
C PRO A 423 -10.64 19.00 -7.38
N GLU A 424 -11.05 18.15 -6.48
CA GLU A 424 -12.43 17.81 -6.19
C GLU A 424 -13.25 18.99 -5.64
N ILE A 425 -12.58 19.97 -5.02
CA ILE A 425 -13.23 21.21 -4.56
C ILE A 425 -13.93 21.88 -5.73
N ALA A 426 -13.21 22.07 -6.84
CA ALA A 426 -13.79 22.66 -8.05
C ALA A 426 -14.73 21.67 -8.77
N GLN A 427 -14.35 20.41 -8.86
CA GLN A 427 -15.11 19.38 -9.57
C GLN A 427 -16.53 19.19 -8.99
N TYR A 428 -16.66 19.20 -7.66
CA TYR A 428 -17.95 18.99 -6.98
C TYR A 428 -18.62 20.28 -6.51
N ASN A 429 -18.11 21.43 -6.99
CA ASN A 429 -18.66 22.74 -6.67
C ASN A 429 -18.77 22.97 -5.14
N LEU A 430 -17.67 22.66 -4.46
CA LEU A 430 -17.55 22.85 -3.01
C LEU A 430 -17.04 24.27 -2.71
N VAL A 431 -17.33 24.73 -1.50
CA VAL A 431 -16.81 25.97 -0.92
C VAL A 431 -15.94 25.58 0.28
N VAL A 432 -14.72 26.05 0.28
CA VAL A 432 -13.83 25.98 1.44
C VAL A 432 -14.23 27.07 2.42
N LEU A 433 -14.48 26.71 3.68
CA LEU A 433 -14.76 27.65 4.75
C LEU A 433 -13.44 28.28 5.24
N GLU A 434 -13.48 29.58 5.54
CA GLU A 434 -12.33 30.30 6.10
C GLU A 434 -12.01 29.79 7.52
N ASP A 435 -10.74 29.50 7.77
CA ASP A 435 -10.22 29.16 9.10
C ASP A 435 -10.00 30.40 9.96
N ASP A 436 -11.08 30.99 10.44
CA ASP A 436 -11.11 32.28 11.13
C ASP A 436 -10.52 32.26 12.55
N GLN A 437 -10.21 31.08 13.09
CA GLN A 437 -9.48 30.92 14.37
C GLN A 437 -8.07 30.34 14.19
N HIS A 438 -7.62 30.20 12.95
CA HIS A 438 -6.26 29.76 12.60
C HIS A 438 -5.87 28.40 13.22
N LEU A 439 -6.75 27.41 13.09
CA LEU A 439 -6.50 26.04 13.56
C LEU A 439 -5.42 25.36 12.74
N PHE A 440 -5.43 25.56 11.41
CA PHE A 440 -4.55 24.83 10.52
C PHE A 440 -3.22 25.57 10.36
N PRO A 441 -2.09 24.96 10.76
CA PRO A 441 -0.77 25.56 10.52
C PRO A 441 -0.42 25.57 9.03
N PRO A 442 0.58 26.33 8.59
CA PRO A 442 1.10 26.26 7.23
C PRO A 442 1.63 24.87 6.88
N TYR A 443 1.26 24.35 5.71
CA TYR A 443 1.67 23.05 5.18
C TYR A 443 2.43 23.21 3.87
N GLN A 444 3.71 23.57 3.93
CA GLN A 444 4.56 23.63 2.74
C GLN A 444 5.18 22.24 2.49
N GLY A 445 5.08 21.77 1.24
CA GLY A 445 5.69 20.51 0.83
C GLY A 445 7.21 20.65 0.69
N ALA A 446 7.94 19.65 1.23
CA ALA A 446 9.41 19.62 1.15
C ALA A 446 9.92 18.16 1.10
N PRO A 447 11.11 17.91 0.49
CA PRO A 447 11.73 16.59 0.55
C PRO A 447 12.20 16.28 1.97
N LEU A 448 11.81 15.10 2.49
CA LEU A 448 12.28 14.56 3.78
C LEU A 448 13.09 13.29 3.54
N MET A 449 14.27 13.19 4.16
CA MET A 449 15.21 12.08 4.03
C MET A 449 16.04 11.88 5.28
N LYS A 450 16.80 10.78 5.36
CA LYS A 450 17.79 10.61 6.44
C LYS A 450 18.95 11.59 6.27
N GLU A 451 19.43 12.18 7.38
CA GLU A 451 20.64 13.02 7.38
C GLU A 451 21.87 12.23 6.88
N ALA A 452 21.93 10.93 7.17
CA ALA A 452 23.00 10.06 6.70
C ALA A 452 23.06 9.96 5.17
N LEU A 453 21.90 9.94 4.48
CA LEU A 453 21.83 9.95 3.02
C LEU A 453 22.40 11.27 2.49
N LEU A 454 22.00 12.39 3.07
CA LEU A 454 22.48 13.71 2.65
C LEU A 454 23.97 13.91 2.91
N LYS A 455 24.52 13.31 3.98
CA LYS A 455 25.98 13.29 4.24
C LYS A 455 26.73 12.45 3.21
N LYS A 456 26.14 11.34 2.76
CA LYS A 456 26.71 10.45 1.75
C LYS A 456 26.64 11.08 0.33
N HIS A 457 25.54 11.80 0.05
CA HIS A 457 25.22 12.43 -1.24
C HIS A 457 24.88 13.91 -1.05
N PRO A 458 25.87 14.79 -0.76
CA PRO A 458 25.62 16.21 -0.53
C PRO A 458 24.99 16.93 -1.72
N GLU A 459 25.20 16.42 -2.94
CA GLU A 459 24.65 16.94 -4.20
C GLU A 459 23.11 16.90 -4.21
N LEU A 460 22.48 15.97 -3.49
CA LEU A 460 21.02 15.86 -3.42
C LEU A 460 20.35 17.14 -2.89
N GLU A 461 21.00 17.82 -1.96
CA GLU A 461 20.48 19.09 -1.45
C GLU A 461 20.35 20.13 -2.56
N GLY A 462 21.39 20.31 -3.36
CA GLY A 462 21.39 21.25 -4.49
C GLY A 462 20.41 20.85 -5.58
N ILE A 463 20.30 19.55 -5.86
CA ILE A 463 19.41 18.99 -6.89
C ILE A 463 17.94 19.21 -6.51
N LEU A 464 17.53 18.82 -5.31
CA LEU A 464 16.13 18.87 -4.88
C LEU A 464 15.69 20.29 -4.52
N ASN A 465 16.59 21.11 -3.98
CA ASN A 465 16.32 22.53 -3.71
C ASN A 465 16.08 23.37 -4.98
N LYS A 466 16.27 22.82 -6.19
CA LYS A 466 15.81 23.48 -7.43
C LYS A 466 14.30 23.69 -7.44
N LEU A 467 13.53 22.92 -6.67
CA LEU A 467 12.08 23.08 -6.50
C LEU A 467 11.71 24.11 -5.41
N ALA A 468 12.65 24.53 -4.57
CA ALA A 468 12.38 25.48 -3.49
C ALA A 468 11.75 26.77 -4.04
N GLY A 469 10.57 27.12 -3.51
CA GLY A 469 9.84 28.33 -3.92
C GLY A 469 9.33 28.34 -5.36
N LYS A 470 9.34 27.24 -6.11
CA LYS A 470 9.02 27.21 -7.55
C LYS A 470 7.58 26.86 -7.89
N ILE A 471 6.88 26.12 -7.06
CA ILE A 471 5.52 25.66 -7.35
C ILE A 471 4.55 26.54 -6.58
N THR A 472 3.63 27.20 -7.29
CA THR A 472 2.53 27.97 -6.67
C THR A 472 1.33 27.08 -6.41
N GLU A 473 0.39 27.50 -5.55
CA GLU A 473 -0.85 26.77 -5.26
C GLU A 473 -1.67 26.49 -6.54
N SER A 474 -1.83 27.51 -7.39
CA SER A 474 -2.54 27.35 -8.66
C SER A 474 -1.88 26.34 -9.59
N GLN A 475 -0.54 26.31 -9.65
CA GLN A 475 0.19 25.35 -10.47
C GLN A 475 0.03 23.93 -9.90
N MET A 476 0.10 23.75 -8.58
CA MET A 476 -0.09 22.45 -7.95
C MET A 476 -1.53 21.95 -8.13
N SER A 477 -2.53 22.79 -7.89
CA SER A 477 -3.94 22.45 -8.13
C SER A 477 -4.21 22.05 -9.59
N GLN A 478 -3.59 22.75 -10.55
CA GLN A 478 -3.71 22.39 -11.97
C GLN A 478 -3.07 21.04 -12.29
N MET A 479 -1.89 20.76 -11.75
CA MET A 479 -1.22 19.47 -11.91
C MET A 479 -2.02 18.35 -11.26
N ASN A 480 -2.55 18.59 -10.06
CA ASN A 480 -3.42 17.64 -9.37
C ASN A 480 -4.68 17.32 -10.19
N TYR A 481 -5.29 18.33 -10.81
CA TYR A 481 -6.45 18.15 -11.69
C TYR A 481 -6.09 17.29 -12.91
N GLN A 482 -4.95 17.56 -13.56
CA GLN A 482 -4.50 16.78 -14.72
C GLN A 482 -4.28 15.29 -14.37
N VAL A 483 -3.73 15.00 -13.19
CA VAL A 483 -3.47 13.62 -12.77
C VAL A 483 -4.72 12.96 -12.18
N GLY A 484 -5.42 13.64 -11.29
CA GLY A 484 -6.55 13.10 -10.54
C GLY A 484 -7.84 12.99 -11.35
N VAL A 485 -8.14 14.00 -12.18
CA VAL A 485 -9.40 14.12 -12.92
C VAL A 485 -9.25 13.75 -14.40
N GLU A 486 -8.22 14.32 -15.08
CA GLU A 486 -7.98 14.02 -16.51
C GLU A 486 -7.27 12.66 -16.71
N GLY A 487 -6.75 12.05 -15.65
CA GLY A 487 -6.10 10.73 -15.70
C GLY A 487 -4.71 10.73 -16.35
N LYS A 488 -4.08 11.90 -16.55
CA LYS A 488 -2.73 11.97 -17.13
C LYS A 488 -1.70 11.27 -16.21
N PRO A 489 -0.70 10.58 -16.77
CA PRO A 489 0.37 10.00 -15.97
C PRO A 489 1.14 11.08 -15.18
N ALA A 490 1.31 10.90 -13.88
CA ALA A 490 2.00 11.87 -13.01
C ALA A 490 3.44 12.15 -13.47
N ALA A 491 4.14 11.14 -13.99
CA ALA A 491 5.49 11.29 -14.57
C ALA A 491 5.50 12.27 -15.76
N LYS A 492 4.46 12.24 -16.61
CA LYS A 492 4.33 13.16 -17.75
C LYS A 492 4.08 14.58 -17.28
N VAL A 493 3.14 14.76 -16.34
CA VAL A 493 2.81 16.09 -15.77
C VAL A 493 4.02 16.69 -15.06
N ALA A 494 4.75 15.88 -14.28
CA ALA A 494 5.98 16.29 -13.62
C ALA A 494 7.05 16.75 -14.64
N ARG A 495 7.28 15.98 -15.71
CA ARG A 495 8.24 16.33 -16.77
C ARG A 495 7.86 17.63 -17.48
N GLU A 496 6.60 17.75 -17.92
CA GLU A 496 6.10 18.96 -18.58
C GLU A 496 6.30 20.22 -17.73
N PHE A 497 6.04 20.12 -16.43
CA PHE A 497 6.29 21.23 -15.50
C PHE A 497 7.77 21.56 -15.37
N LEU A 498 8.64 20.56 -15.14
CA LEU A 498 10.07 20.78 -14.95
C LEU A 498 10.73 21.36 -16.20
N VAL A 499 10.36 20.90 -17.40
CA VAL A 499 10.82 21.44 -18.68
C VAL A 499 10.38 22.91 -18.82
N LYS A 500 9.09 23.20 -18.56
CA LYS A 500 8.55 24.56 -18.61
C LYS A 500 9.26 25.52 -17.66
N GLN A 501 9.72 25.04 -16.51
CA GLN A 501 10.50 25.82 -15.54
C GLN A 501 12.00 25.86 -15.87
N GLY A 502 12.46 25.18 -16.90
CA GLY A 502 13.88 25.10 -17.26
C GLY A 502 14.75 24.37 -16.26
N LEU A 503 14.13 23.43 -15.47
CA LEU A 503 14.81 22.67 -14.42
C LEU A 503 15.42 21.37 -14.93
N ILE A 504 14.90 20.84 -16.05
CA ILE A 504 15.42 19.72 -16.81
C ILE A 504 15.41 20.01 -18.31
N LYS A 505 16.17 19.23 -19.08
CA LYS A 505 16.19 19.31 -20.55
C LYS A 505 14.95 18.65 -21.16
N ASN A 506 14.63 19.06 -22.40
CA ASN A 506 13.53 18.46 -23.19
C ASN A 506 13.76 16.98 -23.47
#